data_c9898b9ecd2fbcb2c7687cc5d78b0d4a
#
_entry.id   c9898b9ecd2fbcb2c7687cc5d78b0d4a
#
_cell.length_a   1.000
_cell.length_b   1.000
_cell.length_c   1.000
_cell.angle_alpha   90.00
_cell.angle_beta   90.00
_cell.angle_gamma   90.00
#
_symmetry.space_group_name_H-M   'P 1'
#
loop_
_entity.id
_entity.type
_entity.pdbx_description
1 polymer ?
#
loop_
_entity_poly.entity_id
_entity_poly.type
_entity_poly.pdbx_seq_one_letter_code
_entity_poly.pdbx_strand_id
1 'polypeptide(L)'
;MEEKKKFKLVTSKKTRYLLPNILTLAGVCLGISSIKFSIDGNYNLAVTLILLAAILDALDGRIARLIKGTSEFGKELDSLTDFVSFGIAPVFILYFWELNKYGKLGWAITLIYSVCCVLRLARFNLTKIQETEEWKVNFFEGIPSPAGGLLILMPLIYELTNINLDFEIKKYTPYFTLIVAVLLVSKVPTLSFKKISISPKITVFLLLSFGILFIALLFYTLETLLVFGCAYLISIPIGVVLFTTQNKKNIKKMSDESHEDVL
;
A
#
# COMPACT_ATOMS: atom_id res chain seq x y z
N MET A 1 52.27 13.37 -3.62
CA MET A 1 51.11 12.96 -4.43
C MET A 1 50.20 12.07 -3.58
N GLU A 2 49.21 12.67 -2.95
CA GLU A 2 48.24 11.92 -2.14
C GLU A 2 47.14 11.40 -3.06
N GLU A 3 47.04 10.07 -3.19
CA GLU A 3 45.91 9.43 -3.86
C GLU A 3 44.64 9.66 -3.03
N LYS A 4 43.72 10.46 -3.55
CA LYS A 4 42.36 10.60 -3.05
C LYS A 4 41.68 9.23 -3.14
N LYS A 5 41.62 8.50 -2.04
CA LYS A 5 40.72 7.32 -1.88
C LYS A 5 39.29 7.76 -2.16
N LYS A 6 38.82 7.54 -3.40
CA LYS A 6 37.42 7.63 -3.74
C LYS A 6 36.67 6.58 -2.91
N PHE A 7 35.83 7.03 -2.00
CA PHE A 7 34.94 6.22 -1.21
C PHE A 7 33.97 5.46 -2.15
N LYS A 8 34.35 4.24 -2.53
CA LYS A 8 33.52 3.35 -3.36
C LYS A 8 32.59 2.55 -2.44
N LEU A 9 31.51 3.17 -1.96
CA LEU A 9 30.54 2.55 -1.07
C LEU A 9 29.70 1.42 -1.73
N VAL A 10 29.67 1.26 -3.04
CA VAL A 10 28.82 0.27 -3.74
C VAL A 10 29.50 -0.31 -4.96
N THR A 11 30.53 -1.12 -4.80
CA THR A 11 31.26 -1.70 -5.96
C THR A 11 31.19 -3.24 -6.06
N SER A 12 30.79 -3.98 -5.01
CA SER A 12 30.60 -5.42 -5.13
C SER A 12 29.13 -5.77 -5.34
N LYS A 13 28.82 -6.79 -6.14
CA LYS A 13 27.43 -7.31 -6.33
C LYS A 13 26.74 -7.57 -4.99
N LYS A 14 27.46 -8.05 -3.98
CA LYS A 14 26.94 -8.33 -2.62
C LYS A 14 26.48 -7.07 -1.87
N THR A 15 27.11 -5.92 -2.07
CA THR A 15 26.76 -4.68 -1.35
C THR A 15 25.49 -4.02 -1.90
N ARG A 16 25.10 -4.32 -3.14
CA ARG A 16 23.88 -3.74 -3.77
C ARG A 16 22.59 -4.26 -3.16
N TYR A 17 22.58 -5.48 -2.62
CA TYR A 17 21.39 -6.05 -1.95
C TYR A 17 21.23 -5.55 -0.52
N LEU A 18 22.31 -5.05 0.11
CA LEU A 18 22.30 -4.70 1.52
C LEU A 18 21.42 -3.47 1.80
N LEU A 19 21.53 -2.42 0.97
CA LEU A 19 20.82 -1.16 1.20
C LEU A 19 19.28 -1.32 1.16
N PRO A 20 18.67 -1.96 0.13
CA PRO A 20 17.23 -2.21 0.15
C PRO A 20 16.81 -3.03 1.38
N ASN A 21 17.52 -4.11 1.69
CA ASN A 21 17.16 -4.98 2.82
C ASN A 21 17.24 -4.26 4.18
N ILE A 22 18.15 -3.29 4.34
CA ILE A 22 18.20 -2.46 5.56
C ILE A 22 16.95 -1.60 5.66
N LEU A 23 16.50 -1.00 4.56
CA LEU A 23 15.28 -0.18 4.54
C LEU A 23 14.04 -1.03 4.85
N THR A 24 13.96 -2.22 4.27
CA THR A 24 12.90 -3.19 4.55
C THR A 24 12.87 -3.56 6.04
N LEU A 25 14.03 -3.89 6.64
CA LEU A 25 14.12 -4.18 8.08
C LEU A 25 13.77 -2.97 8.95
N ALA A 26 14.15 -1.76 8.54
CA ALA A 26 13.74 -0.54 9.24
C ALA A 26 12.20 -0.39 9.21
N GLY A 27 11.53 -0.76 8.12
CA GLY A 27 10.07 -0.81 8.01
C GLY A 27 9.44 -1.73 9.07
N VAL A 28 9.99 -2.93 9.29
CA VAL A 28 9.55 -3.85 10.37
C VAL A 28 9.68 -3.19 11.75
N CYS A 29 10.84 -2.57 12.01
CA CYS A 29 11.06 -1.90 13.29
C CYS A 29 10.03 -0.79 13.54
N LEU A 30 9.68 -0.01 12.51
CA LEU A 30 8.63 1.01 12.61
C LEU A 30 7.25 0.39 12.83
N GLY A 31 6.91 -0.69 12.08
CA GLY A 31 5.65 -1.41 12.24
C GLY A 31 5.47 -1.95 13.66
N ILE A 32 6.48 -2.64 14.20
CA ILE A 32 6.43 -3.17 15.58
C ILE A 32 6.38 -2.02 16.60
N SER A 33 7.18 -0.96 16.41
CA SER A 33 7.17 0.19 17.29
C SER A 33 5.81 0.89 17.32
N SER A 34 5.08 0.91 16.22
CA SER A 34 3.74 1.49 16.16
C SER A 34 2.75 0.77 17.10
N ILE A 35 2.87 -0.56 17.23
CA ILE A 35 2.07 -1.34 18.18
C ILE A 35 2.40 -0.90 19.62
N LYS A 36 3.68 -0.75 19.94
CA LYS A 36 4.11 -0.29 21.28
C LYS A 36 3.51 1.07 21.62
N PHE A 37 3.61 2.05 20.71
CA PHE A 37 3.02 3.36 20.93
C PHE A 37 1.49 3.35 21.03
N SER A 38 0.83 2.43 20.34
CA SER A 38 -0.61 2.21 20.48
C SER A 38 -0.97 1.69 21.89
N ILE A 39 -0.20 0.76 22.44
CA ILE A 39 -0.35 0.27 23.82
C ILE A 39 -0.19 1.41 24.83
N ASP A 40 0.75 2.32 24.57
CA ASP A 40 0.99 3.50 25.41
C ASP A 40 -0.08 4.61 25.22
N GLY A 41 -1.09 4.40 24.34
CA GLY A 41 -2.15 5.36 24.04
C GLY A 41 -1.73 6.49 23.10
N ASN A 42 -0.52 6.47 22.56
CA ASN A 42 -0.04 7.49 21.61
C ASN A 42 -0.39 7.11 20.16
N TYR A 43 -1.67 7.21 19.82
CA TYR A 43 -2.18 6.82 18.51
C TYR A 43 -1.68 7.70 17.36
N ASN A 44 -1.43 9.00 17.61
CA ASN A 44 -0.86 9.89 16.59
C ASN A 44 0.51 9.38 16.10
N LEU A 45 1.39 9.03 17.04
CA LEU A 45 2.70 8.50 16.71
C LEU A 45 2.60 7.11 16.09
N ALA A 46 1.69 6.25 16.58
CA ALA A 46 1.46 4.93 16.01
C ALA A 46 1.07 5.00 14.52
N VAL A 47 0.12 5.86 14.14
CA VAL A 47 -0.30 6.07 12.74
C VAL A 47 0.85 6.64 11.90
N THR A 48 1.59 7.62 12.45
CA THR A 48 2.75 8.22 11.75
C THR A 48 3.83 7.18 11.45
N LEU A 49 4.10 6.24 12.37
CA LEU A 49 5.07 5.17 12.15
C LEU A 49 4.62 4.18 11.07
N ILE A 50 3.33 3.87 10.97
CA ILE A 50 2.80 3.07 9.85
C ILE A 50 2.97 3.80 8.51
N LEU A 51 2.71 5.12 8.48
CA LEU A 51 2.97 5.92 7.28
C LEU A 51 4.45 5.90 6.88
N LEU A 52 5.35 6.07 7.85
CA LEU A 52 6.79 6.00 7.59
C LEU A 52 7.21 4.60 7.11
N ALA A 53 6.65 3.53 7.67
CA ALA A 53 6.87 2.17 7.19
C ALA A 53 6.43 2.02 5.71
N ALA A 54 5.26 2.58 5.34
CA ALA A 54 4.78 2.55 3.95
C ALA A 54 5.67 3.36 2.99
N ILE A 55 6.25 4.48 3.46
CA ILE A 55 7.22 5.25 2.67
C ILE A 55 8.51 4.45 2.47
N LEU A 56 9.05 3.80 3.51
CA LEU A 56 10.25 2.98 3.40
C LEU A 56 10.06 1.80 2.47
N ASP A 57 8.91 1.11 2.54
CA ASP A 57 8.52 0.03 1.63
C ASP A 57 8.48 0.51 0.16
N ALA A 58 7.86 1.65 -0.11
CA ALA A 58 7.85 2.22 -1.45
C ALA A 58 9.26 2.60 -1.96
N LEU A 59 10.17 2.97 -1.05
CA LEU A 59 11.53 3.37 -1.38
C LEU A 59 12.44 2.16 -1.62
N ASP A 60 12.40 1.13 -0.77
CA ASP A 60 13.29 -0.03 -0.87
C ASP A 60 13.09 -0.79 -2.19
N GLY A 61 11.84 -1.01 -2.62
CA GLY A 61 11.53 -1.61 -3.91
C GLY A 61 11.96 -0.75 -5.10
N ARG A 62 11.92 0.60 -5.01
CA ARG A 62 12.42 1.49 -6.06
C ARG A 62 13.94 1.49 -6.10
N ILE A 63 14.60 1.59 -4.94
CA ILE A 63 16.05 1.57 -4.81
C ILE A 63 16.60 0.23 -5.32
N ALA A 64 16.02 -0.92 -4.92
CA ALA A 64 16.43 -2.24 -5.39
C ALA A 64 16.44 -2.33 -6.93
N ARG A 65 15.42 -1.79 -7.59
CA ARG A 65 15.34 -1.74 -9.06
C ARG A 65 16.37 -0.81 -9.68
N LEU A 66 16.57 0.40 -9.13
CA LEU A 66 17.51 1.40 -9.64
C LEU A 66 18.95 0.91 -9.58
N ILE A 67 19.36 0.26 -8.49
CA ILE A 67 20.73 -0.24 -8.31
C ILE A 67 20.94 -1.66 -8.88
N LYS A 68 19.91 -2.24 -9.51
CA LYS A 68 19.88 -3.65 -9.98
C LYS A 68 20.26 -4.62 -8.85
N GLY A 69 19.77 -4.35 -7.65
CA GLY A 69 20.01 -5.07 -6.42
C GLY A 69 18.82 -5.93 -5.99
N THR A 70 18.04 -6.48 -6.92
CA THR A 70 16.95 -7.41 -6.62
C THR A 70 17.49 -8.81 -6.35
N SER A 71 17.00 -9.47 -5.27
CA SER A 71 17.34 -10.85 -4.93
C SER A 71 16.08 -11.60 -4.51
N GLU A 72 16.08 -12.94 -4.63
CA GLU A 72 14.96 -13.75 -4.14
C GLU A 72 14.79 -13.59 -2.62
N PHE A 73 15.90 -13.57 -1.86
CA PHE A 73 15.86 -13.31 -0.42
C PHE A 73 15.21 -11.94 -0.11
N GLY A 74 15.56 -10.89 -0.88
CA GLY A 74 14.95 -9.55 -0.68
C GLY A 74 13.45 -9.53 -0.96
N LYS A 75 12.96 -10.30 -1.94
CA LYS A 75 11.53 -10.42 -2.24
C LYS A 75 10.74 -11.11 -1.11
N GLU A 76 11.29 -12.18 -0.54
CA GLU A 76 10.69 -12.88 0.58
C GLU A 76 10.70 -12.01 1.85
N LEU A 77 11.83 -11.32 2.09
CA LEU A 77 11.95 -10.38 3.21
C LEU A 77 10.92 -9.25 3.11
N ASP A 78 10.73 -8.66 1.93
CA ASP A 78 9.72 -7.64 1.60
C ASP A 78 8.31 -8.13 1.96
N SER A 79 7.93 -9.33 1.50
CA SER A 79 6.62 -9.91 1.78
C SER A 79 6.38 -10.17 3.28
N LEU A 80 7.41 -10.62 4.02
CA LEU A 80 7.31 -10.83 5.46
C LEU A 80 7.19 -9.49 6.21
N THR A 81 7.93 -8.48 5.76
CA THR A 81 7.86 -7.11 6.30
C THR A 81 6.50 -6.49 6.05
N ASP A 82 5.97 -6.61 4.84
CA ASP A 82 4.62 -6.17 4.46
C ASP A 82 3.57 -6.77 5.40
N PHE A 83 3.67 -8.06 5.69
CA PHE A 83 2.73 -8.71 6.60
C PHE A 83 2.78 -8.13 8.01
N VAL A 84 3.97 -7.90 8.55
CA VAL A 84 4.12 -7.31 9.89
C VAL A 84 3.63 -5.86 9.92
N SER A 85 4.09 -5.05 8.96
CA SER A 85 3.87 -3.59 8.94
C SER A 85 2.46 -3.19 8.52
N PHE A 86 1.79 -3.99 7.67
CA PHE A 86 0.48 -3.65 7.10
C PHE A 86 -0.61 -4.70 7.37
N GLY A 87 -0.22 -5.93 7.73
CA GLY A 87 -1.16 -6.99 8.12
C GLY A 87 -1.39 -7.07 9.62
N ILE A 88 -0.34 -6.92 10.44
CA ILE A 88 -0.42 -7.06 11.90
C ILE A 88 -0.51 -5.69 12.56
N ALA A 89 0.46 -4.82 12.34
CA ALA A 89 0.58 -3.59 13.12
C ALA A 89 -0.68 -2.69 13.06
N PRO A 90 -1.27 -2.38 11.88
CA PRO A 90 -2.44 -1.51 11.82
C PRO A 90 -3.67 -2.07 12.52
N VAL A 91 -3.93 -3.37 12.39
CA VAL A 91 -5.10 -3.97 13.04
C VAL A 91 -4.92 -4.11 14.55
N PHE A 92 -3.70 -4.28 15.05
CA PHE A 92 -3.42 -4.23 16.48
C PHE A 92 -3.56 -2.82 17.04
N ILE A 93 -3.19 -1.77 16.30
CA ILE A 93 -3.48 -0.38 16.67
C ILE A 93 -5.00 -0.20 16.85
N LEU A 94 -5.81 -0.66 15.90
CA LEU A 94 -7.28 -0.62 16.02
C LEU A 94 -7.80 -1.48 17.16
N TYR A 95 -7.17 -2.63 17.42
CA TYR A 95 -7.56 -3.49 18.53
C TYR A 95 -7.39 -2.79 19.87
N PHE A 96 -6.25 -2.17 20.11
CA PHE A 96 -6.01 -1.43 21.35
C PHE A 96 -6.83 -0.15 21.45
N TRP A 97 -7.16 0.49 20.33
CA TRP A 97 -7.97 1.70 20.31
C TRP A 97 -9.47 1.41 20.56
N GLU A 98 -10.06 0.45 19.86
CA GLU A 98 -11.51 0.27 19.89
C GLU A 98 -11.97 -1.20 19.88
N LEU A 99 -11.36 -2.09 19.07
CA LEU A 99 -11.89 -3.43 18.84
C LEU A 99 -11.89 -4.31 20.09
N ASN A 100 -11.00 -4.07 21.07
CA ASN A 100 -10.95 -4.81 22.34
C ASN A 100 -12.26 -4.71 23.13
N LYS A 101 -13.02 -3.63 22.98
CA LYS A 101 -14.33 -3.43 23.64
C LYS A 101 -15.37 -4.47 23.21
N TYR A 102 -15.21 -5.04 22.02
CA TYR A 102 -16.08 -6.09 21.47
C TYR A 102 -15.66 -7.51 21.91
N GLY A 103 -14.69 -7.63 22.83
CA GLY A 103 -14.25 -8.90 23.39
C GLY A 103 -13.84 -9.93 22.33
N LYS A 104 -14.44 -11.12 22.34
CA LYS A 104 -14.11 -12.20 21.41
C LYS A 104 -14.35 -11.82 19.94
N LEU A 105 -15.37 -11.02 19.65
CA LEU A 105 -15.66 -10.56 18.28
C LEU A 105 -14.58 -9.62 17.77
N GLY A 106 -14.11 -8.67 18.59
CA GLY A 106 -13.03 -7.77 18.21
C GLY A 106 -11.73 -8.51 17.90
N TRP A 107 -11.43 -9.55 18.70
CA TRP A 107 -10.30 -10.44 18.44
C TRP A 107 -10.46 -11.23 17.14
N ALA A 108 -11.64 -11.79 16.89
CA ALA A 108 -11.92 -12.50 15.64
C ALA A 108 -11.74 -11.61 14.41
N ILE A 109 -12.20 -10.35 14.45
CA ILE A 109 -12.02 -9.37 13.37
C ILE A 109 -10.54 -9.10 13.12
N THR A 110 -9.75 -8.93 14.19
CA THR A 110 -8.29 -8.76 14.12
C THR A 110 -7.61 -9.92 13.40
N LEU A 111 -7.99 -11.16 13.75
CA LEU A 111 -7.47 -12.36 13.11
C LEU A 111 -7.90 -12.46 11.64
N ILE A 112 -9.16 -12.19 11.33
CA ILE A 112 -9.69 -12.23 9.95
C ILE A 112 -8.92 -11.27 9.06
N TYR A 113 -8.71 -10.02 9.49
CA TYR A 113 -7.93 -9.04 8.72
C TYR A 113 -6.50 -9.53 8.47
N SER A 114 -5.81 -10.01 9.52
CA SER A 114 -4.43 -10.50 9.41
C SER A 114 -4.33 -11.68 8.44
N VAL A 115 -5.26 -12.66 8.52
CA VAL A 115 -5.32 -13.80 7.60
C VAL A 115 -5.58 -13.34 6.15
N CYS A 116 -6.51 -12.41 5.94
CA CYS A 116 -6.79 -11.85 4.62
C CYS A 116 -5.56 -11.17 4.01
N CYS A 117 -4.76 -10.47 4.84
CA CYS A 117 -3.51 -9.86 4.39
C CYS A 117 -2.48 -10.92 3.95
N VAL A 118 -2.30 -12.01 4.73
CA VAL A 118 -1.42 -13.14 4.34
C VAL A 118 -1.87 -13.75 3.02
N LEU A 119 -3.15 -14.07 2.89
CA LEU A 119 -3.69 -14.68 1.66
C LEU A 119 -3.48 -13.78 0.45
N ARG A 120 -3.64 -12.47 0.62
CA ARG A 120 -3.36 -11.49 -0.43
C ARG A 120 -1.89 -11.48 -0.83
N LEU A 121 -0.95 -11.46 0.14
CA LEU A 121 0.49 -11.48 -0.15
C LEU A 121 0.92 -12.77 -0.83
N ALA A 122 0.44 -13.92 -0.36
CA ALA A 122 0.72 -15.22 -0.97
C ALA A 122 0.24 -15.26 -2.43
N ARG A 123 -1.00 -14.80 -2.71
CA ARG A 123 -1.52 -14.72 -4.09
C ARG A 123 -0.70 -13.80 -4.97
N PHE A 124 -0.31 -12.62 -4.48
CA PHE A 124 0.49 -11.68 -5.24
C PHE A 124 1.86 -12.24 -5.65
N ASN A 125 2.51 -13.01 -4.79
CA ASN A 125 3.77 -13.66 -5.10
C ASN A 125 3.63 -14.74 -6.19
N LEU A 126 2.51 -15.46 -6.21
CA LEU A 126 2.21 -16.46 -7.24
C LEU A 126 1.88 -15.82 -8.60
N THR A 127 1.11 -14.71 -8.61
CA THR A 127 0.67 -14.05 -9.86
C THR A 127 1.81 -13.38 -10.61
N LYS A 128 2.90 -12.98 -9.94
CA LYS A 128 4.11 -12.43 -10.61
C LYS A 128 4.79 -13.41 -11.57
N ILE A 129 4.47 -14.69 -11.51
CA ILE A 129 5.08 -15.77 -12.32
C ILE A 129 4.33 -15.96 -13.65
N GLN A 130 3.08 -15.48 -13.76
CA GLN A 130 2.27 -15.64 -14.96
C GLN A 130 2.36 -14.42 -15.88
N GLU A 131 2.57 -14.65 -17.18
CA GLU A 131 2.52 -13.61 -18.20
C GLU A 131 1.10 -13.01 -18.25
N THR A 132 0.96 -11.74 -17.97
CA THR A 132 -0.31 -11.01 -18.01
C THR A 132 -0.44 -10.25 -19.32
N GLU A 133 -1.63 -10.25 -19.92
CA GLU A 133 -1.95 -9.44 -21.10
C GLU A 133 -1.61 -7.97 -20.86
N GLU A 134 -1.04 -7.29 -21.85
CA GLU A 134 -0.48 -5.93 -21.73
C GLU A 134 -1.43 -4.89 -21.13
N TRP A 135 -2.75 -4.98 -21.40
CA TRP A 135 -3.72 -4.04 -20.86
C TRP A 135 -4.08 -4.29 -19.40
N LYS A 136 -3.93 -5.54 -18.92
CA LYS A 136 -4.17 -5.91 -17.50
C LYS A 136 -3.10 -5.36 -16.56
N VAL A 137 -1.92 -5.00 -17.08
CA VAL A 137 -0.83 -4.41 -16.32
C VAL A 137 -1.20 -3.07 -15.65
N ASN A 138 -2.23 -2.39 -16.16
CA ASN A 138 -2.72 -1.12 -15.61
C ASN A 138 -3.67 -1.28 -14.41
N PHE A 139 -3.98 -2.51 -14.02
CA PHE A 139 -4.86 -2.82 -12.90
C PHE A 139 -4.16 -3.76 -11.92
N PHE A 140 -4.39 -3.52 -10.62
CA PHE A 140 -4.04 -4.47 -9.58
C PHE A 140 -5.25 -5.34 -9.27
N GLU A 141 -5.03 -6.59 -8.88
CA GLU A 141 -6.06 -7.45 -8.31
C GLU A 141 -6.17 -7.21 -6.82
N GLY A 142 -7.28 -6.65 -6.36
CA GLY A 142 -7.51 -6.28 -4.96
C GLY A 142 -6.75 -5.03 -4.51
N ILE A 143 -6.77 -4.75 -3.20
CA ILE A 143 -6.08 -3.61 -2.59
C ILE A 143 -4.63 -3.99 -2.25
N PRO A 144 -3.61 -3.15 -2.55
CA PRO A 144 -2.24 -3.34 -2.07
C PRO A 144 -2.15 -3.39 -0.54
N SER A 145 -1.23 -4.21 0.05
CA SER A 145 -1.08 -4.34 1.51
C SER A 145 -0.85 -3.00 2.21
N PRO A 146 0.06 -2.11 1.73
CA PRO A 146 0.26 -0.82 2.37
C PRO A 146 -1.00 0.04 2.36
N ALA A 147 -1.75 0.03 1.24
CA ALA A 147 -3.01 0.75 1.16
C ALA A 147 -4.07 0.16 2.11
N GLY A 148 -4.16 -1.17 2.21
CA GLY A 148 -5.06 -1.84 3.16
C GLY A 148 -4.75 -1.48 4.60
N GLY A 149 -3.45 -1.49 4.98
CA GLY A 149 -2.99 -1.11 6.31
C GLY A 149 -3.31 0.34 6.69
N LEU A 150 -3.16 1.27 5.75
CA LEU A 150 -3.54 2.67 5.96
C LEU A 150 -5.05 2.87 5.96
N LEU A 151 -5.78 2.15 5.11
CA LEU A 151 -7.24 2.25 5.03
C LEU A 151 -7.93 1.82 6.32
N ILE A 152 -7.53 0.70 6.95
CA ILE A 152 -8.19 0.28 8.18
C ILE A 152 -8.00 1.28 9.32
N LEU A 153 -6.95 2.09 9.28
CA LEU A 153 -6.70 3.15 10.26
C LEU A 153 -7.57 4.41 10.02
N MET A 154 -8.32 4.51 8.92
CA MET A 154 -9.15 5.69 8.62
C MET A 154 -10.12 6.09 9.73
N PRO A 155 -10.84 5.17 10.42
CA PRO A 155 -11.70 5.53 11.54
C PRO A 155 -10.92 6.16 12.70
N LEU A 156 -9.73 5.66 13.01
CA LEU A 156 -8.84 6.23 14.01
C LEU A 156 -8.30 7.58 13.58
N ILE A 157 -7.82 7.70 12.33
CA ILE A 157 -7.31 8.95 11.77
C ILE A 157 -8.40 10.04 11.82
N TYR A 158 -9.63 9.71 11.45
CA TYR A 158 -10.76 10.63 11.55
C TYR A 158 -10.97 11.14 12.98
N GLU A 159 -10.96 10.26 13.97
CA GLU A 159 -11.09 10.64 15.38
C GLU A 159 -9.95 11.58 15.83
N LEU A 160 -8.73 11.33 15.36
CA LEU A 160 -7.55 12.12 15.70
C LEU A 160 -7.51 13.50 15.04
N THR A 161 -8.21 13.71 13.92
CA THR A 161 -8.28 15.02 13.24
C THR A 161 -9.19 16.02 13.93
N ASN A 162 -9.93 15.63 15.00
CA ASN A 162 -10.88 16.47 15.71
C ASN A 162 -11.92 17.17 14.79
N ILE A 163 -12.20 16.57 13.64
CA ILE A 163 -13.27 17.06 12.74
C ILE A 163 -14.61 16.70 13.39
N ASN A 164 -15.26 17.69 13.95
CA ASN A 164 -16.56 17.54 14.64
C ASN A 164 -17.70 17.36 13.62
N LEU A 165 -17.81 16.18 13.06
CA LEU A 165 -19.07 15.70 12.49
C LEU A 165 -19.70 14.83 13.58
N ASP A 166 -20.99 15.03 13.92
CA ASP A 166 -21.75 14.28 14.92
C ASP A 166 -21.94 12.79 14.52
N PHE A 167 -20.83 12.15 14.15
CA PHE A 167 -20.81 10.79 13.64
C PHE A 167 -19.95 9.89 14.52
N GLU A 168 -20.58 8.95 15.22
CA GLU A 168 -19.89 7.97 16.08
C GLU A 168 -19.15 6.92 15.24
N ILE A 169 -18.01 7.30 14.64
CA ILE A 169 -17.22 6.43 13.74
C ILE A 169 -16.71 5.17 14.44
N LYS A 170 -16.48 5.23 15.76
CA LYS A 170 -16.03 4.10 16.58
C LYS A 170 -16.94 2.87 16.44
N LYS A 171 -18.26 3.09 16.45
CA LYS A 171 -19.26 2.01 16.32
C LYS A 171 -19.17 1.27 14.97
N TYR A 172 -18.73 1.93 13.92
CA TYR A 172 -18.62 1.36 12.57
C TYR A 172 -17.25 0.75 12.29
N THR A 173 -16.26 0.96 13.15
CA THR A 173 -14.87 0.45 12.98
C THR A 173 -14.82 -1.06 12.73
N PRO A 174 -15.54 -1.94 13.45
CA PRO A 174 -15.51 -3.38 13.20
C PRO A 174 -15.99 -3.75 11.79
N TYR A 175 -17.07 -3.14 11.34
CA TYR A 175 -17.63 -3.37 10.00
C TYR A 175 -16.70 -2.86 8.90
N PHE A 176 -16.13 -1.68 9.09
CA PHE A 176 -15.17 -1.10 8.16
C PHE A 176 -13.92 -1.99 8.01
N THR A 177 -13.38 -2.49 9.13
CA THR A 177 -12.23 -3.41 9.12
C THR A 177 -12.54 -4.69 8.35
N LEU A 178 -13.74 -5.27 8.51
CA LEU A 178 -14.16 -6.45 7.76
C LEU A 178 -14.31 -6.15 6.26
N ILE A 179 -14.87 -5.01 5.89
CA ILE A 179 -14.99 -4.61 4.47
C ILE A 179 -13.60 -4.52 3.83
N VAL A 180 -12.64 -3.87 4.49
CA VAL A 180 -11.27 -3.75 3.97
C VAL A 180 -10.59 -5.13 3.91
N ALA A 181 -10.81 -6.01 4.89
CA ALA A 181 -10.31 -7.39 4.88
C ALA A 181 -10.82 -8.18 3.65
N VAL A 182 -12.11 -8.07 3.33
CA VAL A 182 -12.70 -8.69 2.13
C VAL A 182 -12.11 -8.07 0.86
N LEU A 183 -11.93 -6.76 0.82
CA LEU A 183 -11.33 -6.06 -0.32
C LEU A 183 -9.87 -6.48 -0.58
N LEU A 184 -9.09 -6.81 0.46
CA LEU A 184 -7.72 -7.33 0.32
C LEU A 184 -7.69 -8.67 -0.45
N VAL A 185 -8.61 -9.59 -0.14
CA VAL A 185 -8.68 -10.92 -0.78
C VAL A 185 -9.46 -10.87 -2.10
N SER A 186 -10.27 -9.85 -2.32
CA SER A 186 -11.09 -9.73 -3.54
C SER A 186 -10.23 -9.63 -4.80
N LYS A 187 -10.81 -9.98 -5.95
CA LYS A 187 -10.22 -9.76 -7.28
C LYS A 187 -10.69 -8.45 -7.92
N VAL A 188 -11.16 -7.51 -7.10
CA VAL A 188 -11.64 -6.21 -7.59
C VAL A 188 -10.48 -5.48 -8.27
N PRO A 189 -10.61 -5.08 -9.55
CA PRO A 189 -9.55 -4.37 -10.26
C PRO A 189 -9.42 -2.95 -9.67
N THR A 190 -8.26 -2.66 -9.12
CA THR A 190 -7.91 -1.32 -8.63
C THR A 190 -6.93 -0.65 -9.58
N LEU A 191 -7.03 0.68 -9.71
CA LEU A 191 -6.20 1.44 -10.64
C LEU A 191 -4.71 1.34 -10.29
N SER A 192 -3.90 1.01 -11.30
CA SER A 192 -2.43 1.02 -11.21
C SER A 192 -1.89 2.12 -12.13
N PHE A 193 -1.22 3.12 -11.57
CA PHE A 193 -0.64 4.25 -12.31
C PHE A 193 0.71 3.91 -12.98
N LYS A 194 0.91 2.66 -13.46
CA LYS A 194 2.20 2.21 -13.98
C LYS A 194 2.60 2.78 -15.35
N LYS A 195 1.64 3.11 -16.21
CA LYS A 195 1.89 3.61 -17.58
C LYS A 195 1.19 4.94 -17.83
N ILE A 196 1.58 6.00 -17.13
CA ILE A 196 1.14 7.36 -17.48
C ILE A 196 2.23 7.98 -18.35
N SER A 197 1.92 8.16 -19.65
CA SER A 197 2.76 8.98 -20.54
C SER A 197 2.54 10.44 -20.18
N ILE A 198 3.53 11.05 -19.53
CA ILE A 198 3.46 12.43 -19.03
C ILE A 198 4.04 13.36 -20.12
N SER A 199 3.20 14.27 -20.61
CA SER A 199 3.66 15.37 -21.46
C SER A 199 4.60 16.31 -20.67
N PRO A 200 5.68 16.85 -21.30
CA PRO A 200 6.61 17.77 -20.63
C PRO A 200 5.94 18.97 -19.95
N LYS A 201 4.83 19.45 -20.50
CA LYS A 201 4.04 20.56 -19.92
C LYS A 201 3.38 20.18 -18.58
N ILE A 202 2.97 18.92 -18.42
CA ILE A 202 2.33 18.41 -17.22
C ILE A 202 3.37 18.11 -16.13
N THR A 203 4.64 17.89 -16.49
CA THR A 203 5.71 17.57 -15.54
C THR A 203 5.90 18.66 -14.49
N VAL A 204 5.83 19.94 -14.88
CA VAL A 204 5.98 21.07 -13.94
C VAL A 204 4.83 21.08 -12.91
N PHE A 205 3.59 20.89 -13.38
CA PHE A 205 2.42 20.81 -12.47
C PHE A 205 2.50 19.61 -11.56
N LEU A 206 2.98 18.48 -12.04
CA LEU A 206 3.16 17.27 -11.25
C LEU A 206 4.23 17.46 -10.17
N LEU A 207 5.32 18.14 -10.47
CA LEU A 207 6.39 18.44 -9.52
C LEU A 207 5.91 19.43 -8.45
N LEU A 208 5.14 20.44 -8.84
CA LEU A 208 4.52 21.40 -7.92
C LEU A 208 3.48 20.69 -7.01
N SER A 209 2.64 19.82 -7.57
CA SER A 209 1.68 18.99 -6.81
C SER A 209 2.39 18.09 -5.81
N PHE A 210 3.52 17.48 -6.19
CA PHE A 210 4.34 16.68 -5.28
C PHE A 210 4.93 17.52 -4.14
N GLY A 211 5.39 18.75 -4.42
CA GLY A 211 5.86 19.68 -3.39
C GLY A 211 4.76 20.07 -2.40
N ILE A 212 3.57 20.40 -2.91
CA ILE A 212 2.39 20.71 -2.06
C ILE A 212 2.02 19.50 -1.21
N LEU A 213 1.98 18.29 -1.80
CA LEU A 213 1.68 17.07 -1.08
C LEU A 213 2.70 16.81 0.05
N PHE A 214 3.98 17.02 -0.23
CA PHE A 214 5.04 16.84 0.76
C PHE A 214 4.89 17.81 1.93
N ILE A 215 4.58 19.08 1.66
CA ILE A 215 4.30 20.10 2.68
C ILE A 215 3.05 19.71 3.48
N ALA A 216 1.98 19.28 2.81
CA ALA A 216 0.75 18.84 3.47
C ALA A 216 1.00 17.65 4.40
N LEU A 217 1.79 16.66 3.96
CA LEU A 217 2.18 15.52 4.81
C LEU A 217 3.04 15.92 6.01
N LEU A 218 3.84 16.97 5.92
CA LEU A 218 4.67 17.43 7.04
C LEU A 218 3.85 18.19 8.10
N PHE A 219 2.93 19.05 7.67
CA PHE A 219 2.21 19.95 8.59
C PHE A 219 0.81 19.43 8.96
N TYR A 220 0.17 18.68 8.07
CA TYR A 220 -1.21 18.19 8.19
C TYR A 220 -1.26 16.69 7.87
N THR A 221 -0.44 15.89 8.58
CA THR A 221 -0.25 14.46 8.29
C THR A 221 -1.57 13.68 8.32
N LEU A 222 -2.37 13.85 9.38
CA LEU A 222 -3.60 13.07 9.58
C LEU A 222 -4.69 13.48 8.59
N GLU A 223 -4.89 14.77 8.39
CA GLU A 223 -5.87 15.31 7.45
C GLU A 223 -5.52 14.90 6.01
N THR A 224 -4.25 14.93 5.66
CA THR A 224 -3.76 14.49 4.35
C THR A 224 -4.01 13.00 4.15
N LEU A 225 -3.73 12.17 5.15
CA LEU A 225 -4.02 10.73 5.10
C LEU A 225 -5.52 10.46 4.96
N LEU A 226 -6.36 11.22 5.67
CA LEU A 226 -7.81 11.13 5.57
C LEU A 226 -8.29 11.41 4.14
N VAL A 227 -7.85 12.52 3.55
CA VAL A 227 -8.21 12.90 2.17
C VAL A 227 -7.75 11.83 1.17
N PHE A 228 -6.50 11.34 1.29
CA PHE A 228 -5.99 10.28 0.41
C PHE A 228 -6.74 8.97 0.57
N GLY A 229 -7.07 8.57 1.80
CA GLY A 229 -7.85 7.37 2.05
C GLY A 229 -9.25 7.46 1.44
N CYS A 230 -9.95 8.59 1.60
CA CYS A 230 -11.24 8.84 0.96
C CYS A 230 -11.14 8.83 -0.57
N ALA A 231 -10.14 9.52 -1.14
CA ALA A 231 -9.91 9.52 -2.58
C ALA A 231 -9.61 8.11 -3.12
N TYR A 232 -8.84 7.31 -2.37
CA TYR A 232 -8.56 5.92 -2.73
C TYR A 232 -9.83 5.05 -2.69
N LEU A 233 -10.67 5.17 -1.66
CA LEU A 233 -11.96 4.45 -1.59
C LEU A 233 -12.87 4.81 -2.78
N ILE A 234 -12.93 6.08 -3.18
CA ILE A 234 -13.69 6.52 -4.36
C ILE A 234 -13.07 5.97 -5.65
N SER A 235 -11.76 5.80 -5.72
CA SER A 235 -11.06 5.27 -6.89
C SER A 235 -11.37 3.79 -7.17
N ILE A 236 -11.77 3.00 -6.16
CA ILE A 236 -12.09 1.58 -6.32
C ILE A 236 -13.26 1.36 -7.27
N PRO A 237 -14.45 1.94 -7.07
CA PRO A 237 -15.56 1.77 -8.00
C PRO A 237 -15.25 2.32 -9.40
N ILE A 238 -14.51 3.42 -9.50
CA ILE A 238 -14.05 3.97 -10.78
C ILE A 238 -13.17 2.94 -11.51
N GLY A 239 -12.24 2.30 -10.81
CA GLY A 239 -11.38 1.25 -11.35
C GLY A 239 -12.18 0.07 -11.91
N VAL A 240 -13.22 -0.37 -11.22
CA VAL A 240 -14.12 -1.44 -11.66
C VAL A 240 -14.84 -1.07 -12.96
N VAL A 241 -15.38 0.14 -13.05
CA VAL A 241 -16.08 0.63 -14.25
C VAL A 241 -15.12 0.73 -15.45
N LEU A 242 -13.94 1.26 -15.25
CA LEU A 242 -12.93 1.38 -16.30
C LEU A 242 -12.46 0.00 -16.80
N PHE A 243 -12.19 -0.94 -15.88
CA PHE A 243 -11.79 -2.29 -16.22
C PHE A 243 -12.85 -3.01 -17.06
N THR A 244 -14.13 -2.98 -16.63
CA THR A 244 -15.22 -3.62 -17.35
C THR A 244 -15.42 -3.03 -18.74
N THR A 245 -15.26 -1.70 -18.88
CA THR A 245 -15.37 -1.02 -20.18
C THR A 245 -14.22 -1.40 -21.13
N GLN A 246 -12.98 -1.47 -20.63
CA GLN A 246 -11.83 -1.88 -21.44
C GLN A 246 -11.90 -3.35 -21.84
N ASN A 247 -12.32 -4.22 -20.94
CA ASN A 247 -12.48 -5.64 -21.21
C ASN A 247 -13.51 -5.88 -22.34
N LYS A 248 -14.66 -5.20 -22.30
CA LYS A 248 -15.67 -5.26 -23.37
C LYS A 248 -15.13 -4.80 -24.73
N LYS A 249 -14.31 -3.73 -24.76
CA LYS A 249 -13.70 -3.23 -26.00
C LYS A 249 -12.70 -4.22 -26.59
N ASN A 250 -11.90 -4.88 -25.74
CA ASN A 250 -10.91 -5.85 -26.20
C ASN A 250 -11.56 -7.13 -26.72
N ILE A 251 -12.60 -7.64 -26.05
CA ILE A 251 -13.36 -8.80 -26.52
C ILE A 251 -13.97 -8.50 -27.89
N LYS A 252 -14.55 -7.30 -28.09
CA LYS A 252 -15.12 -6.90 -29.38
C LYS A 252 -14.06 -6.85 -30.51
N LYS A 253 -12.86 -6.28 -30.21
CA LYS A 253 -11.76 -6.28 -31.18
C LYS A 253 -11.34 -7.68 -31.58
N MET A 254 -11.17 -8.59 -30.62
CA MET A 254 -10.79 -9.99 -30.91
C MET A 254 -11.87 -10.72 -31.73
N SER A 255 -13.16 -10.42 -31.54
CA SER A 255 -14.24 -10.99 -32.35
C SER A 255 -14.25 -10.43 -33.78
N ASP A 256 -13.95 -9.14 -33.95
CA ASP A 256 -13.90 -8.50 -35.26
C ASP A 256 -12.69 -9.03 -36.09
N GLU A 257 -11.50 -9.16 -35.46
CA GLU A 257 -10.29 -9.73 -36.08
C GLU A 257 -10.49 -11.21 -36.49
N SER A 258 -11.15 -12.02 -35.66
CA SER A 258 -11.43 -13.42 -35.97
C SER A 258 -12.44 -13.60 -37.13
N HIS A 259 -13.25 -12.60 -37.45
CA HIS A 259 -14.15 -12.60 -38.61
C HIS A 259 -13.45 -12.15 -39.90
N GLU A 260 -12.40 -11.31 -39.81
CA GLU A 260 -11.61 -10.90 -40.99
C GLU A 260 -10.65 -12.00 -41.47
N ASP A 261 -10.14 -12.86 -40.58
CA ASP A 261 -9.24 -13.97 -40.90
C ASP A 261 -9.97 -15.19 -41.54
N VAL A 262 -11.29 -15.18 -41.60
CA VAL A 262 -12.13 -16.28 -42.15
C VAL A 262 -12.71 -15.94 -43.56
N LEU A 263 -12.48 -14.72 -44.04
CA LEU A 263 -12.87 -14.26 -45.40
C LEU A 263 -11.64 -14.18 -46.33
#